data_17afc93d2c6dafc40d4f5da6a049560b
#
_entry.id   17afc93d2c6dafc40d4f5da6a049560b
#
_cell.length_a   1.000
_cell.length_b   1.000
_cell.length_c   1.000
_cell.angle_alpha   90.00
_cell.angle_beta   90.00
_cell.angle_gamma   90.00
#
_symmetry.space_group_name_H-M   'P 1'
#
loop_
_entity.id
_entity.type
_entity.pdbx_description
1 polymer ?
#
loop_
_entity_poly.entity_id
_entity_poly.type
_entity_poly.pdbx_seq_one_letter_code
_entity_poly.pdbx_strand_id
1 'polypeptide(L)'
;ATGGYGHSETGFLRTRWLPIKTFIAVTSPWPKQVNEIINPNYAFSDDRRAGNYFRLVSQNRLLWGRGIRARGSFTSKELMKYTEKDIFTFFPSFRDLIDRKNLNFEYVWSGKMAYSKSMMPYVGRLTPRTFALTGFGGHGMNTAPAAAIVLAENLLGISDRVSIFNKIPLKWNGSKFGPIAA
;
A
#
# COMPACT_ATOMS: atom_id res chain seq x y z
N ALA A 1 -4.99 -5.44 13.70
CA ALA A 1 -4.21 -5.09 12.51
C ALA A 1 -4.07 -3.57 12.44
N THR A 2 -2.90 -3.04 12.79
CA THR A 2 -2.69 -1.59 12.90
C THR A 2 -1.99 -0.98 11.69
N GLY A 3 -1.32 -1.78 10.86
CA GLY A 3 -0.58 -1.30 9.70
C GLY A 3 0.37 -0.15 10.04
N GLY A 4 0.31 0.95 9.29
CA GLY A 4 1.05 2.17 9.55
C GLY A 4 0.39 3.13 10.56
N TYR A 5 -0.66 2.68 11.27
CA TYR A 5 -1.45 3.49 12.22
C TYR A 5 -1.13 3.21 13.69
N GLY A 6 -0.07 2.46 13.99
CA GLY A 6 0.33 2.16 15.36
C GLY A 6 0.54 3.42 16.18
N HIS A 7 -0.11 3.49 17.34
CA HIS A 7 -0.08 4.61 18.27
C HIS A 7 0.56 4.26 19.62
N SER A 8 0.14 4.91 20.68
CA SER A 8 0.72 4.84 22.03
C SER A 8 0.86 3.43 22.59
N GLU A 9 -0.08 2.54 22.32
CA GLU A 9 -0.06 1.15 22.83
C GLU A 9 1.10 0.32 22.24
N THR A 10 1.63 0.74 21.10
CA THR A 10 2.76 0.10 20.42
C THR A 10 4.00 0.98 20.40
N GLY A 11 4.25 1.73 21.45
CA GLY A 11 5.27 2.78 21.53
C GLY A 11 6.66 2.40 21.00
N PHE A 12 7.11 1.18 21.33
CA PHE A 12 8.36 0.64 20.78
C PHE A 12 8.31 0.50 19.26
N LEU A 13 7.23 0.00 18.70
CA LEU A 13 7.08 -0.22 17.26
C LEU A 13 7.00 1.08 16.48
N ARG A 14 6.46 2.14 17.07
CA ARG A 14 6.35 3.46 16.43
C ARG A 14 7.68 4.03 15.93
N THR A 15 8.78 3.64 16.56
CA THR A 15 10.13 4.07 16.18
C THR A 15 10.86 3.06 15.29
N ARG A 16 10.19 2.01 14.84
CA ARG A 16 10.78 0.91 14.09
C ARG A 16 10.31 0.83 12.64
N TRP A 17 9.23 1.53 12.29
CA TRP A 17 8.78 1.65 10.90
C TRP A 17 8.49 3.09 10.52
N LEU A 18 8.55 3.35 9.23
CA LEU A 18 8.18 4.62 8.61
C LEU A 18 6.74 4.51 8.09
N PRO A 19 5.81 5.35 8.57
CA PRO A 19 4.47 5.38 8.02
C PRO A 19 4.50 6.12 6.67
N ILE A 20 4.33 5.38 5.60
CA ILE A 20 4.29 5.91 4.24
C ILE A 20 2.84 5.95 3.79
N LYS A 21 2.37 7.11 3.36
CA LYS A 21 1.03 7.28 2.79
C LYS A 21 1.03 6.89 1.32
N THR A 22 0.04 6.12 0.94
CA THR A 22 -0.36 5.84 -0.45
C THR A 22 -1.81 6.22 -0.62
N PHE A 23 -2.29 6.29 -1.86
CA PHE A 23 -3.68 6.60 -2.11
C PHE A 23 -4.27 5.84 -3.29
N ILE A 24 -5.58 5.77 -3.29
CA ILE A 24 -6.38 5.17 -4.34
C ILE A 24 -7.48 6.16 -4.74
N ALA A 25 -7.74 6.25 -6.02
CA ALA A 25 -8.91 6.89 -6.58
C ALA A 25 -9.68 5.89 -7.43
N VAL A 26 -11.01 5.96 -7.38
CA VAL A 26 -11.90 5.12 -8.20
C VAL A 26 -12.84 6.05 -8.96
N THR A 27 -12.89 5.89 -10.26
CA THR A 27 -13.77 6.69 -11.12
C THR A 27 -15.23 6.29 -10.96
N SER A 28 -16.14 7.17 -11.38
CA SER A 28 -17.50 6.77 -11.73
C SER A 28 -17.47 5.72 -12.85
N PRO A 29 -18.58 4.99 -13.10
CA PRO A 29 -18.64 4.00 -14.18
C PRO A 29 -18.28 4.59 -15.54
N TRP A 30 -17.48 3.87 -16.28
CA TRP A 30 -17.04 4.23 -17.63
C TRP A 30 -17.76 3.42 -18.70
N PRO A 31 -17.78 3.88 -19.96
CA PRO A 31 -18.31 3.14 -21.10
C PRO A 31 -17.60 1.78 -21.27
N LYS A 32 -18.33 0.79 -21.79
CA LYS A 32 -17.76 -0.57 -22.00
C LYS A 32 -16.56 -0.60 -22.95
N GLN A 33 -16.44 0.37 -23.84
CA GLN A 33 -15.32 0.50 -24.79
C GLN A 33 -13.95 0.60 -24.09
N VAL A 34 -13.90 1.00 -22.82
CA VAL A 34 -12.63 1.00 -22.06
C VAL A 34 -12.05 -0.40 -21.90
N ASN A 35 -12.87 -1.46 -22.01
CA ASN A 35 -12.41 -2.86 -21.93
C ASN A 35 -11.55 -3.27 -23.13
N GLU A 36 -11.60 -2.54 -24.22
CA GLU A 36 -10.73 -2.74 -25.40
C GLU A 36 -9.31 -2.22 -25.12
N ILE A 37 -9.17 -1.29 -24.19
CA ILE A 37 -7.89 -0.67 -23.81
C ILE A 37 -7.33 -1.32 -22.54
N ILE A 38 -8.18 -1.54 -21.53
CA ILE A 38 -7.81 -2.18 -20.27
C ILE A 38 -8.62 -3.46 -20.12
N ASN A 39 -7.96 -4.61 -20.22
CA ASN A 39 -8.62 -5.90 -20.01
C ASN A 39 -9.09 -6.00 -18.53
N PRO A 40 -10.39 -6.21 -18.27
CA PRO A 40 -10.93 -6.20 -16.90
C PRO A 40 -10.47 -7.39 -16.04
N ASN A 41 -9.92 -8.43 -16.66
CA ASN A 41 -9.44 -9.63 -15.96
C ASN A 41 -8.06 -9.45 -15.32
N TYR A 42 -7.35 -8.36 -15.65
CA TYR A 42 -5.99 -8.15 -15.17
C TYR A 42 -5.89 -6.93 -14.24
N ALA A 43 -4.88 -6.98 -13.40
CA ALA A 43 -4.36 -5.83 -12.68
C ALA A 43 -2.99 -5.47 -13.27
N PHE A 44 -2.72 -4.20 -13.38
CA PHE A 44 -1.51 -3.65 -14.00
C PHE A 44 -0.73 -2.85 -12.99
N SER A 45 0.59 -2.85 -13.13
CA SER A 45 1.48 -1.96 -12.41
C SER A 45 2.62 -1.53 -13.31
N ASP A 46 3.17 -0.34 -13.10
CA ASP A 46 4.43 0.04 -13.70
C ASP A 46 5.62 -0.50 -12.87
N ASP A 47 6.82 -0.40 -13.39
CA ASP A 47 8.06 -0.94 -12.83
C ASP A 47 8.72 -0.01 -11.80
N ARG A 48 8.15 1.17 -11.55
CA ARG A 48 8.69 2.11 -10.56
C ARG A 48 8.47 1.62 -9.15
N ARG A 49 9.40 1.85 -8.26
CA ARG A 49 9.33 1.45 -6.85
C ARG A 49 8.10 1.99 -6.11
N ALA A 50 7.64 3.17 -6.48
CA ALA A 50 6.42 3.81 -5.98
C ALA A 50 5.50 4.16 -7.14
N GLY A 51 5.33 3.20 -8.04
CA GLY A 51 4.63 3.34 -9.29
C GLY A 51 3.12 3.41 -9.18
N ASN A 52 2.51 3.50 -10.34
CA ASN A 52 1.08 3.39 -10.47
C ASN A 52 0.67 1.92 -10.56
N TYR A 53 -0.50 1.61 -10.02
CA TYR A 53 -1.17 0.33 -10.22
C TYR A 53 -2.64 0.59 -10.47
N PHE A 54 -3.23 -0.17 -11.37
CA PHE A 54 -4.62 0.07 -11.76
C PHE A 54 -5.28 -1.20 -12.27
N ARG A 55 -6.60 -1.20 -12.23
CA ARG A 55 -7.46 -2.22 -12.84
C ARG A 55 -8.87 -1.68 -13.03
N LEU A 56 -9.63 -2.33 -13.89
CA LEU A 56 -11.07 -2.16 -13.89
C LEU A 56 -11.69 -2.98 -12.76
N VAL A 57 -12.66 -2.40 -12.08
CA VAL A 57 -13.49 -3.02 -11.06
C VAL A 57 -14.95 -3.00 -11.50
N SER A 58 -15.87 -3.48 -10.66
CA SER A 58 -17.29 -3.59 -11.02
C SER A 58 -17.84 -2.34 -11.70
N GLN A 59 -18.71 -2.53 -12.70
CA GLN A 59 -19.33 -1.47 -13.49
C GLN A 59 -18.33 -0.63 -14.31
N ASN A 60 -17.22 -1.23 -14.76
CA ASN A 60 -16.15 -0.55 -15.51
C ASN A 60 -15.57 0.69 -14.84
N ARG A 61 -15.54 0.73 -13.52
CA ARG A 61 -14.82 1.79 -12.81
C ARG A 61 -13.33 1.53 -12.88
N LEU A 62 -12.55 2.56 -13.16
CA LEU A 62 -11.10 2.47 -13.07
C LEU A 62 -10.66 2.75 -11.64
N LEU A 63 -10.09 1.74 -10.98
CA LEU A 63 -9.36 1.89 -9.74
C LEU A 63 -7.91 2.25 -10.09
N TRP A 64 -7.41 3.33 -9.55
CA TRP A 64 -6.05 3.81 -9.74
C TRP A 64 -5.38 4.08 -8.41
N GLY A 65 -4.34 3.33 -8.11
CA GLY A 65 -3.48 3.57 -6.96
C GLY A 65 -2.15 4.13 -7.41
N ARG A 66 -1.58 5.03 -6.62
CA ARG A 66 -0.30 5.62 -6.96
C ARG A 66 0.44 6.19 -5.76
N GLY A 67 1.71 6.43 -6.02
CA GLY A 67 2.57 7.32 -5.28
C GLY A 67 2.73 6.98 -3.82
N ILE A 68 3.73 7.56 -3.25
CA ILE A 68 3.96 7.50 -1.82
C ILE A 68 4.28 8.89 -1.30
N ARG A 69 3.95 9.14 -0.03
CA ARG A 69 4.35 10.37 0.67
C ARG A 69 4.73 10.02 2.10
N ALA A 70 5.96 10.38 2.47
CA ALA A 70 6.46 10.21 3.83
C ALA A 70 6.00 11.34 4.77
N ARG A 71 5.75 12.55 4.25
CA ARG A 71 5.35 13.73 5.01
C ARG A 71 4.10 14.38 4.45
N GLY A 72 3.39 15.11 5.34
CA GLY A 72 2.20 15.85 4.96
C GLY A 72 1.01 14.97 4.63
N SER A 73 -0.02 15.58 4.05
CA SER A 73 -1.24 14.92 3.57
C SER A 73 -1.57 15.42 2.18
N PHE A 74 -2.26 14.60 1.43
CA PHE A 74 -2.91 15.03 0.20
C PHE A 74 -4.33 15.45 0.52
N THR A 75 -4.82 16.48 -0.12
CA THR A 75 -6.26 16.74 -0.20
C THR A 75 -6.87 15.85 -1.28
N SER A 76 -8.15 15.54 -1.16
CA SER A 76 -8.87 14.76 -2.20
C SER A 76 -8.77 15.44 -3.57
N LYS A 77 -8.83 16.78 -3.60
CA LYS A 77 -8.70 17.55 -4.85
C LYS A 77 -7.32 17.37 -5.53
N GLU A 78 -6.24 17.37 -4.75
CA GLU A 78 -4.89 17.09 -5.29
C GLU A 78 -4.79 15.67 -5.82
N LEU A 79 -5.35 14.69 -5.08
CA LEU A 79 -5.33 13.29 -5.49
C LEU A 79 -6.08 13.07 -6.81
N MET A 80 -7.27 13.65 -6.94
CA MET A 80 -8.06 13.61 -8.18
C MET A 80 -7.27 14.20 -9.36
N LYS A 81 -6.70 15.38 -9.18
CA LYS A 81 -5.91 16.06 -10.23
C LYS A 81 -4.70 15.26 -10.66
N TYR A 82 -3.98 14.66 -9.71
CA TYR A 82 -2.83 13.80 -10.04
C TYR A 82 -3.26 12.53 -10.76
N THR A 83 -4.34 11.90 -10.31
CA THR A 83 -4.86 10.68 -10.94
C THR A 83 -5.36 10.97 -12.35
N GLU A 84 -6.10 12.04 -12.56
CA GLU A 84 -6.54 12.49 -13.89
C GLU A 84 -5.34 12.67 -14.85
N LYS A 85 -4.31 13.39 -14.39
CA LYS A 85 -3.09 13.59 -15.19
C LYS A 85 -2.45 12.26 -15.57
N ASP A 86 -2.33 11.33 -14.63
CA ASP A 86 -1.71 10.03 -14.90
C ASP A 86 -2.54 9.21 -15.88
N ILE A 87 -3.85 9.12 -15.67
CA ILE A 87 -4.76 8.37 -16.56
C ILE A 87 -4.58 8.80 -18.01
N PHE A 88 -4.64 10.11 -18.28
CA PHE A 88 -4.52 10.63 -19.64
C PHE A 88 -3.07 10.68 -20.17
N THR A 89 -2.10 10.47 -19.31
CA THR A 89 -0.70 10.30 -19.72
C THR A 89 -0.44 8.85 -20.14
N PHE A 90 -0.96 7.90 -19.39
CA PHE A 90 -0.81 6.46 -19.69
C PHE A 90 -1.72 6.02 -20.85
N PHE A 91 -2.92 6.57 -20.92
CA PHE A 91 -3.94 6.23 -21.91
C PHE A 91 -4.45 7.47 -22.62
N PRO A 92 -3.69 8.03 -23.58
CA PRO A 92 -4.12 9.20 -24.34
C PRO A 92 -5.47 8.98 -25.06
N SER A 93 -5.72 7.75 -25.54
CA SER A 93 -6.96 7.35 -26.21
C SER A 93 -8.22 7.47 -25.35
N PHE A 94 -8.09 7.51 -24.04
CA PHE A 94 -9.24 7.74 -23.17
C PHE A 94 -9.86 9.14 -23.35
N ARG A 95 -9.12 10.09 -23.96
CA ARG A 95 -9.67 11.43 -24.29
C ARG A 95 -10.81 11.38 -25.31
N ASP A 96 -10.79 10.34 -26.15
CA ASP A 96 -11.82 10.16 -27.18
C ASP A 96 -13.07 9.46 -26.63
N LEU A 97 -12.90 8.66 -25.57
CA LEU A 97 -13.98 7.91 -24.93
C LEU A 97 -14.59 8.64 -23.73
N ILE A 98 -13.82 9.45 -23.04
CA ILE A 98 -14.20 10.07 -21.79
C ILE A 98 -13.93 11.57 -21.88
N ASP A 99 -15.00 12.36 -21.90
CA ASP A 99 -14.87 13.80 -21.79
C ASP A 99 -14.17 14.13 -20.46
N ARG A 100 -13.06 14.84 -20.54
CA ARG A 100 -12.30 15.26 -19.38
C ARG A 100 -13.12 16.06 -18.37
N LYS A 101 -14.12 16.80 -18.84
CA LYS A 101 -15.04 17.55 -17.98
C LYS A 101 -15.97 16.64 -17.20
N ASN A 102 -16.19 15.43 -17.71
CA ASN A 102 -17.05 14.41 -17.11
C ASN A 102 -16.26 13.33 -16.35
N LEU A 103 -14.94 13.46 -16.23
CA LEU A 103 -14.15 12.56 -15.39
C LEU A 103 -14.45 12.85 -13.93
N ASN A 104 -15.27 12.01 -13.34
CA ASN A 104 -15.62 12.06 -11.93
C ASN A 104 -14.96 10.90 -11.16
N PHE A 105 -14.53 11.19 -9.95
CA PHE A 105 -14.05 10.20 -8.99
C PHE A 105 -15.10 9.98 -7.92
N GLU A 106 -15.59 8.77 -7.82
CA GLU A 106 -16.62 8.40 -6.84
C GLU A 106 -16.00 8.15 -5.46
N TYR A 107 -14.79 7.58 -5.45
CA TYR A 107 -14.06 7.33 -4.20
C TYR A 107 -12.62 7.79 -4.33
N VAL A 108 -12.15 8.48 -3.29
CA VAL A 108 -10.75 8.87 -3.15
C VAL A 108 -10.36 8.76 -1.69
N TRP A 109 -9.33 7.96 -1.41
CA TRP A 109 -8.84 7.80 -0.04
C TRP A 109 -7.34 7.58 0.01
N SER A 110 -6.77 7.72 1.18
CA SER A 110 -5.37 7.42 1.46
C SER A 110 -5.24 6.47 2.64
N GLY A 111 -4.19 5.67 2.62
CA GLY A 111 -3.83 4.77 3.71
C GLY A 111 -2.36 4.90 4.08
N LYS A 112 -2.02 4.47 5.30
CA LYS A 112 -0.63 4.41 5.77
C LYS A 112 -0.13 2.98 5.74
N MET A 113 0.99 2.77 5.07
CA MET A 113 1.74 1.52 5.07
C MET A 113 2.88 1.63 6.09
N ALA A 114 3.22 0.52 6.74
CA ALA A 114 4.39 0.44 7.61
C ALA A 114 5.59 -0.08 6.81
N TYR A 115 6.61 0.73 6.67
CA TYR A 115 7.90 0.33 6.09
C TYR A 115 8.95 0.20 7.18
N SER A 116 9.57 -0.96 7.28
CA SER A 116 10.77 -1.13 8.09
C SER A 116 12.00 -0.56 7.36
N LYS A 117 13.05 -0.25 8.09
CA LYS A 117 14.32 0.21 7.49
C LYS A 117 14.97 -0.84 6.59
N SER A 118 14.77 -2.11 6.88
CA SER A 118 15.28 -3.22 6.08
C SER A 118 14.43 -3.53 4.85
N MET A 119 13.27 -2.90 4.69
CA MET A 119 12.23 -3.21 3.69
C MET A 119 11.65 -4.63 3.83
N MET A 120 12.01 -5.35 4.88
CA MET A 120 11.52 -6.69 5.19
C MET A 120 10.52 -6.63 6.35
N PRO A 121 9.49 -7.49 6.36
CA PRO A 121 8.56 -7.55 7.47
C PRO A 121 9.25 -8.06 8.74
N TYR A 122 8.72 -7.63 9.87
CA TYR A 122 9.04 -8.26 11.15
C TYR A 122 7.98 -9.30 11.49
N VAL A 123 8.44 -10.48 11.83
CA VAL A 123 7.61 -11.60 12.26
C VAL A 123 8.27 -12.21 13.50
N GLY A 124 7.65 -12.11 14.67
CA GLY A 124 8.28 -12.67 15.84
C GLY A 124 7.81 -12.09 17.17
N ARG A 125 8.54 -12.44 18.22
CA ARG A 125 8.26 -12.06 19.60
C ARG A 125 8.84 -10.69 19.92
N LEU A 126 8.01 -9.79 20.44
CA LEU A 126 8.43 -8.47 20.95
C LEU A 126 8.71 -8.48 22.44
N THR A 127 7.88 -9.19 23.22
CA THR A 127 8.01 -9.38 24.67
C THR A 127 7.68 -10.82 25.00
N PRO A 128 7.87 -11.30 26.22
CA PRO A 128 7.50 -12.67 26.59
C PRO A 128 6.07 -13.05 26.26
N ARG A 129 5.14 -12.06 26.17
CA ARG A 129 3.71 -12.28 25.94
C ARG A 129 3.16 -11.62 24.68
N THR A 130 4.01 -10.94 23.89
CA THR A 130 3.57 -10.18 22.71
C THR A 130 4.33 -10.59 21.47
N PHE A 131 3.58 -10.87 20.42
CA PHE A 131 4.13 -11.13 19.09
C PHE A 131 3.69 -10.03 18.13
N ALA A 132 4.48 -9.80 17.09
CA ALA A 132 4.13 -8.86 16.04
C ALA A 132 4.40 -9.43 14.65
N LEU A 133 3.49 -9.07 13.77
CA LEU A 133 3.54 -9.26 12.32
C LEU A 133 3.34 -7.88 11.71
N THR A 134 4.39 -7.25 11.22
CA THR A 134 4.32 -5.83 10.82
C THR A 134 5.42 -5.44 9.82
N GLY A 135 5.33 -4.24 9.28
CA GLY A 135 6.36 -3.73 8.37
C GLY A 135 6.29 -4.30 6.95
N PHE A 136 5.11 -4.74 6.50
CA PHE A 136 4.92 -5.36 5.19
C PHE A 136 5.04 -4.41 3.99
N GLY A 137 5.14 -3.11 4.21
CA GLY A 137 5.50 -2.13 3.19
C GLY A 137 4.61 -2.12 1.94
N GLY A 138 3.30 -2.29 2.09
CA GLY A 138 2.36 -2.32 0.97
C GLY A 138 2.12 -3.71 0.37
N HIS A 139 2.90 -4.74 0.73
CA HIS A 139 2.80 -6.11 0.22
C HIS A 139 2.08 -7.07 1.19
N GLY A 140 1.32 -6.54 2.17
CA GLY A 140 0.72 -7.32 3.24
C GLY A 140 -0.38 -8.29 2.79
N MET A 141 -1.07 -8.04 1.69
CA MET A 141 -2.19 -8.88 1.23
C MET A 141 -1.77 -10.34 0.98
N ASN A 142 -0.60 -10.55 0.39
CA ASN A 142 -0.07 -11.87 0.09
C ASN A 142 0.94 -12.37 1.13
N THR A 143 1.71 -11.47 1.75
CA THR A 143 2.79 -11.87 2.68
C THR A 143 2.34 -12.03 4.11
N ALA A 144 1.32 -11.28 4.57
CA ALA A 144 0.84 -11.39 5.95
C ALA A 144 0.18 -12.74 6.27
N PRO A 145 -0.63 -13.37 5.40
CA PRO A 145 -1.13 -14.71 5.64
C PRO A 145 -0.02 -15.75 5.79
N ALA A 146 0.99 -15.72 4.93
CA ALA A 146 2.13 -16.62 5.04
C ALA A 146 2.91 -16.43 6.35
N ALA A 147 3.16 -15.19 6.74
CA ALA A 147 3.80 -14.86 8.01
C ALA A 147 2.97 -15.30 9.23
N ALA A 148 1.64 -15.20 9.13
CA ALA A 148 0.73 -15.65 10.18
C ALA A 148 0.79 -17.18 10.38
N ILE A 149 0.85 -17.95 9.30
CA ILE A 149 1.03 -19.41 9.36
C ILE A 149 2.35 -19.75 10.06
N VAL A 150 3.44 -19.14 9.65
CA VAL A 150 4.77 -19.38 10.24
C VAL A 150 4.79 -19.06 11.74
N LEU A 151 4.15 -17.96 12.15
CA LEU A 151 4.06 -17.62 13.56
C LEU A 151 3.16 -18.58 14.34
N ALA A 152 2.03 -18.98 13.78
CA ALA A 152 1.10 -19.93 14.41
C ALA A 152 1.77 -21.29 14.63
N GLU A 153 2.50 -21.81 13.65
CA GLU A 153 3.28 -23.05 13.78
C GLU A 153 4.31 -22.96 14.92
N ASN A 154 4.99 -21.85 15.06
CA ASN A 154 5.94 -21.64 16.14
C ASN A 154 5.25 -21.60 17.52
N LEU A 155 4.10 -20.93 17.62
CA LEU A 155 3.33 -20.86 18.86
C LEU A 155 2.78 -22.23 19.30
N LEU A 156 2.47 -23.09 18.33
CA LEU A 156 2.00 -24.45 18.54
C LEU A 156 3.13 -25.48 18.76
N GLY A 157 4.40 -25.05 18.65
CA GLY A 157 5.55 -25.94 18.74
C GLY A 157 5.73 -26.89 17.54
N ILE A 158 5.06 -26.60 16.42
CA ILE A 158 5.11 -27.43 15.20
C ILE A 158 6.40 -27.19 14.42
N SER A 159 6.87 -25.93 14.35
CA SER A 159 8.01 -25.54 13.52
C SER A 159 8.70 -24.29 14.07
N ASP A 160 10.02 -24.20 13.88
CA ASP A 160 10.82 -23.01 14.23
C ASP A 160 11.17 -22.14 13.00
N ARG A 161 10.39 -22.21 11.94
CA ARG A 161 10.60 -21.37 10.73
C ARG A 161 10.60 -19.86 11.02
N VAL A 162 9.96 -19.42 12.09
CA VAL A 162 9.97 -18.04 12.54
C VAL A 162 11.38 -17.52 12.85
N SER A 163 12.30 -18.40 13.21
CA SER A 163 13.70 -18.07 13.53
C SER A 163 14.43 -17.40 12.35
N ILE A 164 14.00 -17.65 11.12
CA ILE A 164 14.54 -16.99 9.91
C ILE A 164 14.39 -15.47 10.02
N PHE A 165 13.27 -14.99 10.58
CA PHE A 165 12.99 -13.57 10.73
C PHE A 165 13.82 -12.92 11.88
N ASN A 166 14.33 -13.70 12.84
CA ASN A 166 15.18 -13.19 13.92
C ASN A 166 16.48 -12.58 13.41
N LYS A 167 16.92 -12.94 12.21
CA LYS A 167 18.08 -12.38 11.53
C LYS A 167 17.84 -10.96 10.99
N ILE A 168 16.58 -10.51 10.99
CA ILE A 168 16.16 -9.22 10.45
C ILE A 168 15.68 -8.34 11.61
N PRO A 169 16.60 -7.60 12.27
CA PRO A 169 16.23 -6.82 13.43
C PRO A 169 15.37 -5.63 13.06
N LEU A 170 14.42 -5.29 13.92
CA LEU A 170 13.70 -4.04 13.86
C LEU A 170 14.62 -2.87 14.22
N LYS A 171 15.28 -2.30 13.24
CA LYS A 171 16.15 -1.14 13.42
C LYS A 171 15.33 0.12 13.67
N TRP A 172 15.90 1.06 14.41
CA TRP A 172 15.33 2.39 14.59
C TRP A 172 15.14 3.10 13.23
N ASN A 173 13.99 3.74 13.02
CA ASN A 173 13.60 4.34 11.73
C ASN A 173 13.97 5.83 11.60
N GLY A 174 14.68 6.42 12.59
CA GLY A 174 14.95 7.85 12.61
C GLY A 174 13.86 8.69 13.29
N SER A 175 12.77 8.10 13.77
CA SER A 175 11.62 8.80 14.38
C SER A 175 11.14 9.97 13.50
N LYS A 176 11.09 11.20 14.03
CA LYS A 176 10.67 12.41 13.32
C LYS A 176 11.60 12.80 12.15
N PHE A 177 12.84 12.31 12.14
CA PHE A 177 13.82 12.56 11.09
C PHE A 177 13.81 11.48 9.99
N GLY A 178 13.22 10.32 10.24
CA GLY A 178 13.14 9.22 9.28
C GLY A 178 12.59 9.60 7.92
N PRO A 179 11.51 10.42 7.81
CA PRO A 179 10.99 10.91 6.55
C PRO A 179 11.91 11.86 5.77
N ILE A 180 13.00 12.34 6.36
CA ILE A 180 13.98 13.19 5.67
C ILE A 180 15.01 12.33 4.93
N ALA A 181 15.26 11.13 5.44
CA ALA A 181 16.26 10.20 4.93
C ALA A 181 15.67 9.12 4.00
N ALA A 182 14.35 9.15 3.78
CA ALA A 182 13.60 8.25 2.91
C ALA A 182 13.28 8.92 1.57
#